data_bcd29d9b47e7bae30b31322b73a40cd0
#
_entry.id   bcd29d9b47e7bae30b31322b73a40cd0
#
_cell.length_a   1.000
_cell.length_b   1.000
_cell.length_c   1.000
_cell.angle_alpha   90.00
_cell.angle_beta   90.00
_cell.angle_gamma   90.00
#
_symmetry.space_group_name_H-M   'P 1'
#
loop_
_entity.id
_entity.type
_entity.pdbx_description
1 polymer ?
#
loop_
_entity_poly.entity_id
_entity_poly.type
_entity_poly.pdbx_seq_one_letter_code
_entity_poly.pdbx_strand_id
1 'polypeptide(L)'
;MCGIAGLIRFQSKNDITESEIKKMLSCMQHRGPDNEGYIIFNNSIDKIALGNRRLSIVDVNNGNQPFVNDSKGVSVVQNGEIYNYKELKKKLIDLGHIFKSDNDTEVILNLYLEYGENFAKYLDGMFAICIFDNKIKKLFLARDR
;
A
#
# COMPACT_ATOMS: atom_id res chain seq x y z
N MET A 1 -8.37 -13.41 -2.68
CA MET A 1 -7.77 -12.11 -3.11
C MET A 1 -8.07 -11.06 -2.06
N CYS A 2 -7.11 -10.21 -1.77
CA CYS A 2 -7.24 -9.12 -0.78
C CYS A 2 -8.35 -8.11 -1.15
N GLY A 3 -8.61 -7.17 -0.26
CA GLY A 3 -9.44 -5.99 -0.51
C GLY A 3 -8.68 -4.74 -0.08
N ILE A 4 -8.75 -3.68 -0.86
CA ILE A 4 -8.21 -2.36 -0.48
C ILE A 4 -9.33 -1.35 -0.32
N ALA A 5 -9.18 -0.46 0.65
CA ALA A 5 -10.09 0.63 0.92
C ALA A 5 -9.34 1.94 1.08
N GLY A 6 -9.96 3.04 0.71
CA GLY A 6 -9.44 4.36 0.96
C GLY A 6 -10.55 5.36 1.22
N LEU A 7 -10.30 6.31 2.10
CA LEU A 7 -11.18 7.42 2.40
C LEU A 7 -10.38 8.71 2.34
N ILE A 8 -10.91 9.68 1.60
CA ILE A 8 -10.31 11.01 1.47
C ILE A 8 -11.35 12.06 1.83
N ARG A 9 -10.95 13.02 2.63
CA ARG A 9 -11.71 14.23 2.92
C ARG A 9 -10.89 15.45 2.50
N PHE A 10 -11.33 16.12 1.48
CA PHE A 10 -10.68 17.33 0.99
C PHE A 10 -11.10 18.53 1.82
N GLN A 11 -10.13 19.37 2.19
CA GLN A 11 -10.33 20.64 2.89
C GLN A 11 -11.25 20.50 4.12
N SER A 12 -11.08 19.42 4.87
CA SER A 12 -11.97 19.07 5.98
C SER A 12 -11.38 19.43 7.34
N LYS A 13 -12.21 20.03 8.20
CA LYS A 13 -11.87 20.20 9.63
C LYS A 13 -12.11 18.92 10.43
N ASN A 14 -12.91 18.00 9.91
CA ASN A 14 -13.24 16.76 10.60
C ASN A 14 -12.22 15.69 10.26
N ASP A 15 -11.61 15.12 11.28
CA ASP A 15 -10.70 14.00 11.15
C ASP A 15 -11.41 12.73 10.67
N ILE A 16 -10.68 11.88 9.95
CA ILE A 16 -11.11 10.51 9.68
C ILE A 16 -10.90 9.71 10.96
N THR A 17 -11.94 8.98 11.36
CA THR A 17 -11.91 8.14 12.55
C THR A 17 -11.53 6.70 12.20
N GLU A 18 -10.96 6.00 13.17
CA GLU A 18 -10.66 4.56 13.06
C GLU A 18 -11.94 3.74 12.78
N SER A 19 -13.06 4.12 13.38
CA SER A 19 -14.34 3.45 13.17
C SER A 19 -14.80 3.49 11.70
N GLU A 20 -14.52 4.57 10.98
CA GLU A 20 -14.91 4.71 9.58
C GLU A 20 -14.13 3.78 8.67
N ILE A 21 -12.80 3.78 8.78
CA ILE A 21 -11.99 2.88 7.95
C ILE A 21 -12.24 1.40 8.31
N LYS A 22 -12.42 1.06 9.59
CA LYS A 22 -12.78 -0.30 10.02
C LYS A 22 -14.12 -0.77 9.48
N LYS A 23 -15.14 0.10 9.43
CA LYS A 23 -16.42 -0.23 8.79
C LYS A 23 -16.26 -0.57 7.32
N MET A 24 -15.45 0.18 6.57
CA MET A 24 -15.17 -0.14 5.18
C MET A 24 -14.46 -1.49 5.04
N LEU A 25 -13.46 -1.76 5.89
CA LEU A 25 -12.73 -3.02 5.89
C LEU A 25 -13.62 -4.21 6.27
N SER A 26 -14.52 -4.05 7.23
CA SER A 26 -15.44 -5.11 7.64
C SER A 26 -16.37 -5.58 6.51
N CYS A 27 -16.79 -4.67 5.62
CA CYS A 27 -17.57 -5.03 4.43
C CYS A 27 -16.80 -5.92 3.44
N MET A 28 -15.47 -5.92 3.51
CA MET A 28 -14.59 -6.71 2.63
C MET A 28 -13.98 -7.94 3.32
N GLN A 29 -14.45 -8.32 4.51
CA GLN A 29 -13.90 -9.47 5.26
C GLN A 29 -13.89 -10.76 4.44
N HIS A 30 -14.91 -10.98 3.61
CA HIS A 30 -15.00 -12.13 2.71
C HIS A 30 -13.88 -12.21 1.67
N ARG A 31 -13.23 -11.09 1.35
CA ARG A 31 -12.10 -11.04 0.40
C ARG A 31 -10.76 -11.37 1.06
N GLY A 32 -10.58 -10.94 2.31
CA GLY A 32 -9.34 -11.13 3.04
C GLY A 32 -9.62 -11.41 4.52
N PRO A 33 -9.88 -12.68 4.87
CA PRO A 33 -10.27 -13.05 6.22
C PRO A 33 -9.12 -13.05 7.23
N ASP A 34 -7.85 -13.16 6.76
CA ASP A 34 -6.72 -13.50 7.59
C ASP A 34 -6.19 -12.32 8.42
N ASN A 35 -6.20 -11.12 7.83
CA ASN A 35 -5.69 -9.93 8.51
C ASN A 35 -6.37 -8.66 8.01
N GLU A 36 -6.34 -7.61 8.84
CA GLU A 36 -6.68 -6.24 8.44
C GLU A 36 -5.61 -5.27 8.92
N GLY A 37 -5.39 -4.23 8.13
CA GLY A 37 -4.54 -3.13 8.51
C GLY A 37 -4.99 -1.84 7.89
N TYR A 38 -4.68 -0.72 8.54
CA TYR A 38 -5.00 0.61 8.05
C TYR A 38 -4.00 1.64 8.57
N ILE A 39 -3.96 2.79 7.91
CA ILE A 39 -3.22 3.98 8.33
C ILE A 39 -4.09 5.21 8.09
N ILE A 40 -4.00 6.18 8.99
CA ILE A 40 -4.78 7.43 8.93
C ILE A 40 -3.83 8.62 9.01
N PHE A 41 -4.02 9.57 8.10
CA PHE A 41 -3.28 10.83 8.04
C PHE A 41 -4.26 11.98 8.27
N ASN A 42 -4.27 12.52 9.49
CA ASN A 42 -5.13 13.65 9.91
C ASN A 42 -4.36 14.96 10.13
N ASN A 43 -3.07 14.97 9.83
CA ASN A 43 -2.15 16.07 10.12
C ASN A 43 -2.06 17.15 9.02
N SER A 44 -2.98 17.15 8.09
CA SER A 44 -3.06 18.14 7.00
C SER A 44 -4.51 18.58 6.79
N ILE A 45 -4.73 19.57 5.90
CA ILE A 45 -6.08 20.02 5.53
C ILE A 45 -6.88 18.93 4.83
N ASP A 46 -6.20 18.09 4.04
CA ASP A 46 -6.79 16.89 3.46
C ASP A 46 -6.51 15.70 4.39
N LYS A 47 -7.56 14.95 4.69
CA LYS A 47 -7.50 13.77 5.54
C LYS A 47 -7.53 12.52 4.67
N ILE A 48 -6.66 11.57 4.94
CA ILE A 48 -6.54 10.35 4.14
C ILE A 48 -6.48 9.13 5.06
N ALA A 49 -7.22 8.10 4.72
CA ALA A 49 -7.06 6.78 5.31
C ALA A 49 -6.93 5.73 4.20
N LEU A 50 -5.99 4.82 4.38
CA LEU A 50 -5.79 3.64 3.54
C LEU A 50 -5.93 2.39 4.38
N GLY A 51 -6.53 1.34 3.82
CA GLY A 51 -6.69 0.08 4.50
C GLY A 51 -6.67 -1.12 3.56
N ASN A 52 -6.36 -2.27 4.15
CA ASN A 52 -6.28 -3.55 3.45
C ASN A 52 -6.95 -4.65 4.28
N ARG A 53 -7.69 -5.53 3.58
CA ARG A 53 -8.10 -6.86 4.07
C ARG A 53 -7.26 -7.89 3.34
N ARG A 54 -6.52 -8.70 4.09
CA ARG A 54 -5.51 -9.60 3.54
C ARG A 54 -5.99 -11.04 3.48
N LEU A 55 -5.76 -11.67 2.32
CA LEU A 55 -5.65 -13.11 2.18
C LEU A 55 -4.16 -13.43 2.07
N SER A 56 -3.62 -14.12 3.08
CA SER A 56 -2.16 -14.33 3.22
C SER A 56 -1.69 -15.46 2.32
N ILE A 57 -1.05 -15.11 1.19
CA ILE A 57 -0.50 -16.07 0.23
C ILE A 57 1.03 -15.98 0.22
N VAL A 58 1.59 -14.77 0.11
CA VAL A 58 3.04 -14.52 0.09
C VAL A 58 3.46 -13.91 1.42
N ASP A 59 4.55 -14.41 2.01
CA ASP A 59 5.09 -13.97 3.31
C ASP A 59 4.01 -13.81 4.39
N VAL A 60 3.46 -14.95 4.81
CA VAL A 60 2.32 -15.01 5.75
C VAL A 60 2.57 -14.21 7.02
N ASN A 61 3.81 -14.19 7.53
CA ASN A 61 4.16 -13.59 8.82
C ASN A 61 4.47 -12.09 8.74
N ASN A 62 5.11 -11.63 7.65
CA ASN A 62 5.64 -10.26 7.56
C ASN A 62 4.99 -9.41 6.46
N GLY A 63 3.98 -9.93 5.75
CA GLY A 63 3.34 -9.24 4.64
C GLY A 63 2.12 -8.40 5.02
N ASN A 64 1.99 -7.98 6.28
CA ASN A 64 0.86 -7.16 6.70
C ASN A 64 0.91 -5.77 6.07
N GLN A 65 -0.22 -5.33 5.53
CA GLN A 65 -0.38 -4.03 4.90
C GLN A 65 -1.18 -3.07 5.79
N PRO A 66 -0.99 -1.75 5.66
CA PRO A 66 -0.13 -1.03 4.71
C PRO A 66 1.37 -1.22 4.97
N PHE A 67 2.18 -1.32 3.89
CA PHE A 67 3.62 -1.15 4.01
C PHE A 67 3.95 0.34 4.11
N VAL A 68 4.78 0.70 5.09
CA VAL A 68 5.08 2.10 5.40
C VAL A 68 6.59 2.33 5.47
N ASN A 69 7.04 3.39 4.82
CA ASN A 69 8.34 3.97 5.05
C ASN A 69 8.18 5.31 5.77
N ASP A 70 8.30 5.31 7.09
CA ASP A 70 8.06 6.49 7.92
C ASP A 70 9.02 7.64 7.59
N SER A 71 10.30 7.34 7.35
CA SER A 71 11.31 8.36 7.06
C SER A 71 11.06 9.07 5.73
N LYS A 72 10.48 8.38 4.77
CA LYS A 72 10.11 8.93 3.46
C LYS A 72 8.65 9.42 3.43
N GLY A 73 7.82 8.97 4.38
CA GLY A 73 6.40 9.34 4.45
C GLY A 73 5.54 8.67 3.38
N VAL A 74 5.92 7.48 2.94
CA VAL A 74 5.22 6.74 1.87
C VAL A 74 4.52 5.52 2.45
N SER A 75 3.26 5.32 2.04
CA SER A 75 2.45 4.17 2.42
C SER A 75 1.85 3.49 1.20
N VAL A 76 1.83 2.16 1.20
CA VAL A 76 1.35 1.33 0.08
C VAL A 76 0.36 0.28 0.57
N VAL A 77 -0.75 0.15 -0.14
CA VAL A 77 -1.67 -0.98 -0.05
C VAL A 77 -1.88 -1.59 -1.44
N GLN A 78 -2.00 -2.91 -1.48
CA GLN A 78 -2.13 -3.70 -2.70
C GLN A 78 -3.21 -4.78 -2.55
N ASN A 79 -3.94 -5.01 -3.62
CA ASN A 79 -4.67 -6.25 -3.87
C ASN A 79 -4.15 -6.83 -5.18
N GLY A 80 -3.41 -7.92 -5.12
CA GLY A 80 -2.83 -8.55 -6.30
C GLY A 80 -1.59 -9.35 -6.00
N GLU A 81 -0.83 -9.64 -7.06
CA GLU A 81 0.44 -10.36 -7.02
C GLU A 81 1.36 -9.83 -8.11
N ILE A 82 2.59 -9.48 -7.74
CA ILE A 82 3.63 -9.04 -8.67
C ILE A 82 4.52 -10.22 -9.03
N TYR A 83 4.41 -10.73 -10.23
CA TYR A 83 5.07 -11.97 -10.64
C TYR A 83 6.59 -11.85 -10.71
N ASN A 84 7.11 -10.70 -11.13
CA ASN A 84 8.54 -10.41 -11.25
C ASN A 84 9.16 -9.81 -9.97
N TYR A 85 8.48 -9.88 -8.80
CA TYR A 85 8.94 -9.21 -7.58
C TYR A 85 10.34 -9.63 -7.11
N LYS A 86 10.72 -10.90 -7.29
CA LYS A 86 12.05 -11.40 -6.88
C LYS A 86 13.18 -10.75 -7.68
N GLU A 87 12.98 -10.61 -8.99
CA GLU A 87 13.93 -9.94 -9.89
C GLU A 87 14.05 -8.46 -9.54
N LEU A 88 12.91 -7.80 -9.35
CA LEU A 88 12.85 -6.39 -8.95
C LEU A 88 13.50 -6.16 -7.59
N LYS A 89 13.25 -7.03 -6.60
CA LYS A 89 13.88 -6.96 -5.28
C LYS A 89 15.38 -7.02 -5.39
N LYS A 90 15.94 -7.96 -6.18
CA LYS A 90 17.38 -8.05 -6.40
C LYS A 90 17.97 -6.76 -6.97
N LYS A 91 17.36 -6.22 -8.03
CA LYS A 91 17.78 -4.94 -8.64
C LYS A 91 17.77 -3.79 -7.63
N LEU A 92 16.72 -3.69 -6.80
CA LEU A 92 16.61 -2.65 -5.79
C LEU A 92 17.64 -2.81 -4.67
N ILE A 93 17.98 -4.03 -4.28
CA ILE A 93 19.08 -4.30 -3.33
C ILE A 93 20.42 -3.83 -3.91
N ASP A 94 20.70 -4.11 -5.19
CA ASP A 94 21.89 -3.65 -5.89
C ASP A 94 21.96 -2.11 -5.96
N LEU A 95 20.82 -1.42 -5.92
CA LEU A 95 20.71 0.05 -5.83
C LEU A 95 20.77 0.59 -4.39
N GLY A 96 20.92 -0.29 -3.39
CA GLY A 96 21.08 0.09 -1.99
C GLY A 96 19.79 0.11 -1.16
N HIS A 97 18.68 -0.38 -1.69
CA HIS A 97 17.43 -0.51 -0.92
C HIS A 97 17.52 -1.66 0.09
N ILE A 98 16.94 -1.44 1.26
CA ILE A 98 16.88 -2.43 2.34
C ILE A 98 15.47 -2.98 2.43
N PHE A 99 15.35 -4.30 2.51
CA PHE A 99 14.10 -5.02 2.65
C PHE A 99 14.00 -5.69 4.02
N LYS A 100 12.80 -5.69 4.60
CA LYS A 100 12.49 -6.33 5.89
C LYS A 100 11.68 -7.62 5.72
N SER A 101 11.13 -7.83 4.52
CA SER A 101 10.26 -8.96 4.20
C SER A 101 10.56 -9.53 2.81
N ASP A 102 9.95 -10.65 2.49
CA ASP A 102 9.92 -11.23 1.14
C ASP A 102 8.60 -10.93 0.40
N ASN A 103 7.90 -9.89 0.84
CA ASN A 103 6.61 -9.52 0.30
C ASN A 103 6.74 -8.64 -0.94
N ASP A 104 5.91 -8.90 -1.94
CA ASP A 104 5.87 -8.15 -3.20
C ASP A 104 5.38 -6.70 -3.02
N THR A 105 4.55 -6.44 -2.00
CA THR A 105 4.11 -5.06 -1.69
C THR A 105 5.27 -4.19 -1.19
N GLU A 106 6.25 -4.75 -0.47
CA GLU A 106 7.46 -4.02 -0.09
C GLU A 106 8.32 -3.68 -1.31
N VAL A 107 8.30 -4.53 -2.33
CA VAL A 107 8.97 -4.25 -3.62
C VAL A 107 8.32 -3.05 -4.29
N ILE A 108 6.99 -2.95 -4.30
CA ILE A 108 6.27 -1.79 -4.84
C ILE A 108 6.66 -0.51 -4.11
N LEU A 109 6.73 -0.55 -2.77
CA LEU A 109 7.15 0.60 -1.97
C LEU A 109 8.54 1.08 -2.38
N ASN A 110 9.52 0.17 -2.48
CA ASN A 110 10.88 0.52 -2.85
C ASN A 110 11.01 0.94 -4.32
N LEU A 111 10.22 0.36 -5.24
CA LEU A 111 10.14 0.83 -6.63
C LEU A 111 9.63 2.27 -6.72
N TYR A 112 8.61 2.62 -5.93
CA TYR A 112 8.12 4.00 -5.88
C TYR A 112 9.19 4.96 -5.33
N LEU A 113 9.91 4.55 -4.30
CA LEU A 113 11.00 5.36 -3.74
C LEU A 113 12.14 5.60 -4.73
N GLU A 114 12.40 4.64 -5.62
CA GLU A 114 13.46 4.73 -6.64
C GLU A 114 12.98 5.50 -7.89
N TYR A 115 11.82 5.14 -8.45
CA TYR A 115 11.37 5.59 -9.77
C TYR A 115 10.20 6.57 -9.74
N GLY A 116 9.69 6.92 -8.54
CA GLY A 116 8.54 7.81 -8.37
C GLY A 116 7.32 7.32 -9.14
N GLU A 117 6.63 8.23 -9.83
CA GLU A 117 5.41 7.94 -10.60
C GLU A 117 5.57 6.89 -11.71
N ASN A 118 6.81 6.59 -12.11
CA ASN A 118 7.09 5.61 -13.15
C ASN A 118 7.16 4.17 -12.62
N PHE A 119 7.03 3.93 -11.32
CA PHE A 119 7.16 2.62 -10.68
C PHE A 119 6.35 1.52 -11.38
N ALA A 120 5.12 1.82 -11.78
CA ALA A 120 4.21 0.85 -12.39
C ALA A 120 4.69 0.28 -13.73
N LYS A 121 5.59 0.96 -14.43
CA LYS A 121 6.17 0.49 -15.71
C LYS A 121 7.05 -0.75 -15.56
N TYR A 122 7.52 -1.02 -14.36
CA TYR A 122 8.41 -2.15 -14.04
C TYR A 122 7.66 -3.39 -13.57
N LEU A 123 6.35 -3.24 -13.28
CA LEU A 123 5.55 -4.31 -12.70
C LEU A 123 5.02 -5.25 -13.77
N ASP A 124 5.18 -6.54 -13.52
CA ASP A 124 4.50 -7.63 -14.22
C ASP A 124 3.66 -8.40 -13.20
N GLY A 125 2.34 -8.45 -13.41
CA GLY A 125 1.43 -9.08 -12.45
C GLY A 125 -0.01 -8.65 -12.62
N MET A 126 -0.85 -9.11 -11.71
CA MET A 126 -2.22 -8.67 -11.55
C MET A 126 -2.34 -7.84 -10.28
N PHE A 127 -2.79 -6.61 -10.38
CA PHE A 127 -2.77 -5.72 -9.22
C PHE A 127 -3.78 -4.56 -9.28
N ALA A 128 -4.21 -4.16 -8.10
CA ALA A 128 -4.71 -2.83 -7.79
C ALA A 128 -3.87 -2.28 -6.64
N ILE A 129 -3.22 -1.16 -6.85
CA ILE A 129 -2.26 -0.55 -5.93
C ILE A 129 -2.72 0.85 -5.59
N CYS A 130 -2.59 1.21 -4.32
CA CYS A 130 -2.72 2.58 -3.87
C CYS A 130 -1.47 2.97 -3.07
N ILE A 131 -0.82 4.07 -3.46
CA ILE A 131 0.32 4.67 -2.77
C ILE A 131 -0.04 6.06 -2.33
N PHE A 132 0.20 6.38 -1.06
CA PHE A 132 0.13 7.75 -0.56
C PHE A 132 1.51 8.24 -0.16
N ASP A 133 1.94 9.32 -0.79
CA ASP A 133 3.15 10.06 -0.43
C ASP A 133 2.74 11.30 0.38
N ASN A 134 2.93 11.20 1.69
CA ASN A 134 2.56 12.25 2.64
C ASN A 134 3.44 13.50 2.56
N LYS A 135 4.66 13.41 1.98
CA LYS A 135 5.55 14.56 1.81
C LYS A 135 5.07 15.49 0.71
N ILE A 136 4.72 14.92 -0.44
CA ILE A 136 4.25 15.68 -1.60
C ILE A 136 2.72 15.74 -1.67
N LYS A 137 2.00 15.12 -0.70
CA LYS A 137 0.53 15.07 -0.61
C LYS A 137 -0.13 14.52 -1.88
N LYS A 138 0.46 13.48 -2.47
CA LYS A 138 -0.07 12.83 -3.67
C LYS A 138 -0.53 11.41 -3.37
N LEU A 139 -1.65 11.06 -3.96
CA LEU A 139 -2.18 9.70 -4.01
C LEU A 139 -2.04 9.16 -5.43
N PHE A 140 -1.42 7.99 -5.53
CA PHE A 140 -1.24 7.27 -6.80
C PHE A 140 -2.10 6.02 -6.79
N LEU A 141 -2.87 5.84 -7.84
CA LEU A 141 -3.67 4.64 -8.08
C LEU A 141 -3.20 3.98 -9.36
N ALA A 142 -2.90 2.70 -9.30
CA ALA A 142 -2.50 1.90 -10.44
C ALA A 142 -3.25 0.56 -10.45
N ARG A 143 -3.61 0.09 -11.64
CA ARG A 143 -4.13 -1.27 -11.85
C ARG A 143 -3.54 -1.84 -13.13
N ASP A 144 -3.48 -3.16 -13.21
CA ASP A 144 -3.18 -3.91 -14.41
C ASP A 144 -4.26 -3.73 -15.50
N ARG A 145 -3.97 -4.22 -16.67
CA ARG A 145 -4.88 -4.19 -17.83
C ARG A 145 -5.79 -5.40 -17.87
#